data_34eb34eca8627b552def44181087646d
#
_entry.id   34eb34eca8627b552def44181087646d
#
_cell.length_a   1.000
_cell.length_b   1.000
_cell.length_c   1.000
_cell.angle_alpha   90.00
_cell.angle_beta   90.00
_cell.angle_gamma   90.00
#
_symmetry.space_group_name_H-M   'P 1'
#
loop_
_entity.id
_entity.type
_entity.pdbx_description
1 polymer ?
#
loop_
_entity_poly.entity_id
_entity_poly.type
_entity_poly.pdbx_seq_one_letter_code
_entity_poly.pdbx_strand_id
1 'polypeptide(L)'
;MPASYLAILDRLLVKSRAVVRESTRYFKVYLPTEYNDIWEKLHSDRRKVDIIVFLPEPIEHIDKILALNRYVIKENNRYKLYLPKKYNDIWEKLHRKNQKVDLLIVFK
;
A
#
# COMPACT_ATOMS: atom_id res chain seq x y z
N MET A 1 12.87 8.25 10.20
CA MET A 1 13.89 7.76 9.25
C MET A 1 14.19 8.86 8.23
N PRO A 2 15.46 9.19 8.01
CA PRO A 2 15.79 10.26 7.07
C PRO A 2 15.45 9.90 5.62
N ALA A 3 15.02 10.88 4.84
CA ALA A 3 14.70 10.69 3.43
C ALA A 3 15.89 10.22 2.59
N SER A 4 17.13 10.48 3.05
CA SER A 4 18.34 10.02 2.38
C SER A 4 18.42 8.50 2.25
N TYR A 5 17.70 7.76 3.06
CA TYR A 5 17.64 6.30 2.94
C TYR A 5 17.07 5.85 1.60
N LEU A 6 16.29 6.68 0.92
CA LEU A 6 15.76 6.34 -0.41
C LEU A 6 16.87 6.07 -1.43
N ALA A 7 18.04 6.62 -1.21
CA ALA A 7 19.17 6.41 -2.11
C ALA A 7 19.73 4.97 -2.03
N ILE A 8 19.49 4.27 -0.92
CA ILE A 8 20.03 2.94 -0.69
C ILE A 8 18.97 1.87 -0.51
N LEU A 9 17.72 2.25 -0.18
CA LEU A 9 16.63 1.31 -0.04
C LEU A 9 16.04 0.99 -1.42
N ASP A 10 15.90 -0.30 -1.71
CA ASP A 10 15.20 -0.74 -2.92
C ASP A 10 13.80 -1.29 -2.62
N ARG A 11 13.52 -1.63 -1.35
CA ARG A 11 12.22 -2.16 -0.94
C ARG A 11 11.99 -1.97 0.55
N LEU A 12 10.73 -2.00 0.95
CA LEU A 12 10.33 -1.88 2.36
C LEU A 12 9.11 -2.76 2.62
N LEU A 13 9.21 -3.61 3.64
CA LEU A 13 8.09 -4.44 4.07
C LEU A 13 7.28 -3.68 5.11
N VAL A 14 6.00 -3.49 4.83
CA VAL A 14 5.06 -2.78 5.70
C VAL A 14 4.01 -3.79 6.14
N LYS A 15 3.92 -4.04 7.44
CA LYS A 15 3.04 -5.09 7.97
C LYS A 15 1.73 -4.55 8.51
N SER A 16 0.71 -5.40 8.48
CA SER A 16 -0.55 -5.22 9.21
C SER A 16 -1.27 -3.93 8.87
N ARG A 17 -1.54 -3.73 7.58
CA ARG A 17 -2.32 -2.58 7.13
C ARG A 17 -3.78 -2.96 6.92
N ALA A 18 -4.66 -2.17 7.51
CA ALA A 18 -6.10 -2.36 7.31
C ALA A 18 -6.48 -1.99 5.87
N VAL A 19 -7.37 -2.78 5.28
CA VAL A 19 -7.98 -2.42 4.00
C VAL A 19 -9.12 -1.48 4.29
N VAL A 20 -9.03 -0.25 3.80
CA VAL A 20 -10.00 0.81 4.08
C VAL A 20 -10.84 1.08 2.84
N ARG A 21 -12.14 1.08 3.01
CA ARG A 21 -13.07 1.42 1.93
C ARG A 21 -13.23 2.93 1.88
N GLU A 22 -12.91 3.52 0.74
CA GLU A 22 -13.11 4.96 0.54
C GLU A 22 -14.48 5.25 -0.07
N SER A 23 -14.89 4.37 -1.02
CA SER A 23 -16.18 4.49 -1.69
C SER A 23 -16.56 3.11 -2.20
N THR A 24 -17.66 2.99 -2.95
CA THR A 24 -18.05 1.71 -3.54
C THR A 24 -17.04 1.16 -4.53
N ARG A 25 -16.14 2.01 -5.06
CA ARG A 25 -15.18 1.65 -6.09
C ARG A 25 -13.73 1.61 -5.64
N TYR A 26 -13.40 2.24 -4.51
CA TYR A 26 -12.01 2.45 -4.14
C TYR A 26 -11.72 1.88 -2.77
N PHE A 27 -10.66 1.08 -2.72
CA PHE A 27 -10.07 0.61 -1.47
C PHE A 27 -8.64 1.08 -1.40
N LYS A 28 -8.18 1.36 -0.20
CA LYS A 28 -6.86 1.92 0.04
C LYS A 28 -6.25 1.32 1.31
N VAL A 29 -4.95 1.52 1.46
CA VAL A 29 -4.24 1.26 2.71
C VAL A 29 -3.49 2.52 3.09
N TYR A 30 -3.45 2.82 4.40
CA TYR A 30 -2.62 3.91 4.90
C TYR A 30 -1.22 3.39 5.20
N LEU A 31 -0.24 4.22 4.89
CA LEU A 31 1.16 3.90 5.15
C LEU A 31 1.55 4.32 6.56
N PRO A 32 2.49 3.59 7.21
CA PRO A 32 2.89 3.92 8.58
C PRO A 32 3.50 5.33 8.66
N THR A 33 3.06 6.10 9.64
CA THR A 33 3.53 7.48 9.79
C THR A 33 4.99 7.57 10.22
N GLU A 34 5.54 6.49 10.77
CA GLU A 34 6.96 6.48 11.17
C GLU A 34 7.92 6.65 9.99
N TYR A 35 7.45 6.41 8.76
CA TYR A 35 8.26 6.58 7.55
C TYR A 35 7.78 7.75 6.69
N ASN A 36 7.12 8.73 7.28
CA ASN A 36 6.55 9.85 6.52
C ASN A 36 7.58 10.63 5.71
N ASP A 37 8.82 10.69 6.15
CA ASP A 37 9.88 11.35 5.38
C ASP A 37 10.15 10.62 4.06
N ILE A 38 10.05 9.29 4.04
CA ILE A 38 10.18 8.49 2.82
C ILE A 38 8.97 8.73 1.91
N TRP A 39 7.77 8.66 2.49
CA TRP A 39 6.54 8.84 1.71
C TRP A 39 6.45 10.23 1.12
N GLU A 40 6.86 11.25 1.89
CA GLU A 40 6.87 12.63 1.41
C GLU A 40 7.81 12.79 0.22
N LYS A 41 8.98 12.18 0.27
CA LYS A 41 9.94 12.25 -0.83
C LYS A 41 9.40 11.59 -2.09
N LEU A 42 8.80 10.41 -1.96
CA LEU A 42 8.18 9.71 -3.09
C LEU A 42 7.05 10.54 -3.68
N HIS A 43 6.23 11.14 -2.81
CA HIS A 43 5.10 11.95 -3.23
C HIS A 43 5.55 13.22 -3.96
N SER A 44 6.48 13.98 -3.37
CA SER A 44 6.91 15.23 -3.97
C SER A 44 7.71 15.03 -5.25
N ASP A 45 8.46 13.94 -5.36
CA ASP A 45 9.21 13.62 -6.58
C ASP A 45 8.34 12.91 -7.63
N ARG A 46 7.09 12.62 -7.30
CA ARG A 46 6.14 11.89 -8.15
C ARG A 46 6.72 10.56 -8.63
N ARG A 47 7.42 9.87 -7.74
CA ARG A 47 8.02 8.58 -8.03
C ARG A 47 6.99 7.47 -7.84
N LYS A 48 6.96 6.55 -8.77
CA LYS A 48 6.10 5.39 -8.70
C LYS A 48 6.75 4.29 -7.89
N VAL A 49 5.92 3.45 -7.28
CA VAL A 49 6.36 2.25 -6.59
C VAL A 49 5.58 1.06 -7.14
N ASP A 50 6.16 -0.11 -7.03
CA ASP A 50 5.44 -1.36 -7.24
C ASP A 50 5.13 -1.95 -5.87
N ILE A 51 4.00 -2.62 -5.76
CA ILE A 51 3.56 -3.17 -4.48
C ILE A 51 3.19 -4.63 -4.66
N ILE A 52 3.64 -5.45 -3.72
CA ILE A 52 3.12 -6.81 -3.58
C ILE A 52 2.27 -6.80 -2.32
N VAL A 53 0.99 -7.11 -2.47
CA VAL A 53 0.05 -7.21 -1.35
C VAL A 53 -0.05 -8.67 -0.96
N PHE A 54 0.32 -8.99 0.28
CA PHE A 54 0.22 -10.34 0.82
C PHE A 54 -1.08 -10.46 1.61
N LEU A 55 -1.93 -11.40 1.20
CA LEU A 55 -3.20 -11.65 1.87
C LEU A 55 -2.96 -12.44 3.15
N PRO A 56 -3.79 -12.24 4.20
CA PRO A 56 -3.62 -12.98 5.46
C PRO A 56 -3.86 -14.48 5.29
N GLU A 57 -4.68 -14.85 4.31
CA GLU A 57 -4.92 -16.23 3.93
C GLU A 57 -5.34 -16.26 2.47
N PRO A 58 -5.16 -17.36 1.75
CA PRO A 58 -5.57 -17.40 0.35
C PRO A 58 -7.07 -17.18 0.17
N ILE A 59 -7.41 -16.40 -0.83
CA ILE A 59 -8.79 -16.15 -1.25
C ILE A 59 -8.87 -16.54 -2.71
N GLU A 60 -9.72 -17.54 -3.04
CA GLU A 60 -9.85 -18.04 -4.40
C GLU A 60 -8.49 -18.44 -5.00
N HIS A 61 -7.66 -19.08 -4.19
CA HIS A 61 -6.30 -19.53 -4.54
C HIS A 61 -5.29 -18.41 -4.75
N ILE A 62 -5.67 -17.19 -4.45
CA ILE A 62 -4.77 -16.02 -4.53
C ILE A 62 -4.21 -15.73 -3.14
N ASP A 63 -2.89 -15.71 -3.00
CA ASP A 63 -2.25 -15.36 -1.73
C ASP A 63 -1.51 -14.04 -1.78
N LYS A 64 -1.24 -13.52 -2.97
CA LYS A 64 -0.59 -12.21 -3.15
C LYS A 64 -1.07 -11.56 -4.43
N ILE A 65 -1.06 -10.23 -4.44
CA ILE A 65 -1.51 -9.44 -5.57
C ILE A 65 -0.45 -8.39 -5.89
N LEU A 66 -0.10 -8.29 -7.17
CA LEU A 66 0.82 -7.26 -7.65
C LEU A 66 0.04 -6.01 -8.04
N ALA A 67 0.54 -4.86 -7.59
CA ALA A 67 0.02 -3.56 -8.00
C ALA A 67 1.19 -2.73 -8.48
N LEU A 68 1.31 -2.59 -9.81
CA LEU A 68 2.47 -1.94 -10.42
C LEU A 68 2.22 -0.45 -10.67
N ASN A 69 3.29 0.33 -10.62
CA ASN A 69 3.29 1.75 -11.00
C ASN A 69 2.28 2.57 -10.21
N ARG A 70 2.36 2.50 -8.89
CA ARG A 70 1.46 3.23 -7.99
C ARG A 70 2.14 4.47 -7.43
N TYR A 71 1.35 5.54 -7.29
CA TYR A 71 1.81 6.76 -6.63
C TYR A 71 1.42 6.75 -5.17
N VAL A 72 2.32 7.27 -4.33
CA VAL A 72 2.02 7.58 -2.94
C VAL A 72 1.19 8.86 -2.93
N ILE A 73 0.04 8.82 -2.28
CA ILE A 73 -0.90 9.94 -2.26
C ILE A 73 -0.97 10.50 -0.85
N LYS A 74 -0.90 11.82 -0.76
CA LYS A 74 -0.99 12.52 0.52
C LYS A 74 -2.45 12.83 0.85
N GLU A 75 -2.84 12.51 2.09
CA GLU A 75 -4.17 12.84 2.59
C GLU A 75 -4.01 13.45 3.98
N ASN A 76 -4.13 14.77 4.11
CA ASN A 76 -3.86 15.50 5.34
C ASN A 76 -2.43 15.20 5.82
N ASN A 77 -2.27 14.59 6.99
CA ASN A 77 -0.96 14.26 7.54
C ASN A 77 -0.55 12.82 7.33
N ARG A 78 -1.26 12.12 6.46
CA ARG A 78 -1.01 10.70 6.19
C ARG A 78 -0.76 10.47 4.72
N TYR A 79 -0.17 9.31 4.42
CA TYR A 79 0.07 8.87 3.05
C TYR A 79 -0.64 7.55 2.84
N LYS A 80 -1.13 7.35 1.63
CA LYS A 80 -1.92 6.17 1.28
C LYS A 80 -1.55 5.64 -0.10
N LEU A 81 -1.96 4.41 -0.36
CA LEU A 81 -1.87 3.78 -1.67
C LEU A 81 -3.24 3.19 -2.00
N TYR A 82 -3.69 3.41 -3.23
CA TYR A 82 -4.92 2.77 -3.69
C TYR A 82 -4.63 1.34 -4.13
N LEU A 83 -5.55 0.45 -3.79
CA LEU A 83 -5.47 -0.94 -4.18
C LEU A 83 -6.10 -1.14 -5.57
N PRO A 84 -5.63 -2.12 -6.36
CA PRO A 84 -6.17 -2.33 -7.71
C PRO A 84 -7.66 -2.66 -7.69
N LYS A 85 -8.44 -1.92 -8.46
CA LYS A 85 -9.91 -2.11 -8.54
C LYS A 85 -10.31 -3.48 -9.06
N LYS A 86 -9.47 -4.07 -9.87
CA LYS A 86 -9.68 -5.38 -10.44
C LYS A 86 -9.95 -6.46 -9.37
N TYR A 87 -9.46 -6.24 -8.15
CA TYR A 87 -9.60 -7.18 -7.04
C TYR A 87 -10.53 -6.67 -5.95
N ASN A 88 -11.45 -5.79 -6.28
CA ASN A 88 -12.37 -5.21 -5.28
C ASN A 88 -13.16 -6.24 -4.50
N ASP A 89 -13.50 -7.38 -5.09
CA ASP A 89 -14.18 -8.46 -4.37
C ASP A 89 -13.34 -8.96 -3.20
N ILE A 90 -12.04 -9.08 -3.41
CA ILE A 90 -11.11 -9.50 -2.37
C ILE A 90 -10.99 -8.43 -1.28
N TRP A 91 -10.82 -7.17 -1.71
CA TRP A 91 -10.69 -6.06 -0.76
C TRP A 91 -11.94 -5.92 0.10
N GLU A 92 -13.12 -6.12 -0.48
CA GLU A 92 -14.37 -6.05 0.26
C GLU A 92 -14.46 -7.14 1.32
N LYS A 93 -14.04 -8.36 0.99
CA LYS A 93 -14.03 -9.46 1.96
C LYS A 93 -13.10 -9.16 3.14
N LEU A 94 -11.90 -8.67 2.85
CA LEU A 94 -10.94 -8.33 3.89
C LEU A 94 -11.44 -7.19 4.76
N HIS A 95 -12.05 -6.19 4.15
CA HIS A 95 -12.61 -5.05 4.87
C HIS A 95 -13.72 -5.48 5.82
N ARG A 96 -14.66 -6.31 5.36
CA ARG A 96 -15.76 -6.80 6.19
C ARG A 96 -15.29 -7.61 7.38
N LYS A 97 -14.24 -8.40 7.18
CA LYS A 97 -13.71 -9.29 8.22
C LYS A 97 -12.66 -8.61 9.09
N ASN A 98 -12.39 -7.35 8.87
CA ASN A 98 -11.33 -6.62 9.58
C ASN A 98 -9.96 -7.32 9.47
N GLN A 99 -9.69 -7.95 8.35
CA GLN A 99 -8.42 -8.62 8.13
C GLN A 99 -7.42 -7.65 7.52
N LYS A 100 -6.17 -7.78 7.92
CA LYS A 100 -5.09 -6.89 7.49
C LYS A 100 -4.21 -7.56 6.46
N VAL A 101 -3.52 -6.75 5.68
CA VAL A 101 -2.57 -7.21 4.66
C VAL A 101 -1.18 -6.70 4.99
N ASP A 102 -0.18 -7.40 4.46
CA ASP A 102 1.19 -6.92 4.46
C ASP A 102 1.53 -6.42 3.07
N LEU A 103 2.41 -5.43 2.99
CA LEU A 103 2.82 -4.85 1.71
C LEU A 103 4.33 -4.92 1.57
N LEU A 104 4.81 -5.38 0.42
CA LEU A 104 6.20 -5.16 0.04
C LEU A 104 6.21 -4.04 -1.00
N ILE A 105 6.80 -2.92 -0.63
CA ILE A 105 6.88 -1.74 -1.50
C ILE A 105 8.26 -1.74 -2.16
N VAL A 106 8.26 -1.78 -3.49
CA VAL A 106 9.49 -1.78 -4.27
C VAL A 106 9.67 -0.39 -4.88
N PHE A 107 10.76 0.26 -4.52
CA PHE A 107 11.08 1.60 -5.02
C PHE A 107 11.67 1.53 -6.41
N LYS A 108 11.24 2.42 -7.27
CA LYS A 108 11.68 2.43 -8.68
C LYS A 108 12.57 3.63 -8.97
#